data_caa7201242c5a245b0df5795eb85113e
#
_entry.id   caa7201242c5a245b0df5795eb85113e
#
_cell.length_a   1.000
_cell.length_b   1.000
_cell.length_c   1.000
_cell.angle_alpha   90.00
_cell.angle_beta   90.00
_cell.angle_gamma   90.00
#
_symmetry.space_group_name_H-M   'P 1'
#
loop_
_entity.id
_entity.type
_entity.pdbx_description
1 polymer ?
#
loop_
_entity_poly.entity_id
_entity_poly.type
_entity_poly.pdbx_seq_one_letter_code
_entity_poly.pdbx_strand_id
1 'polypeptide(L)'
;VLSQAGPVVLSVSSAEFRAASRAPGPRAVVINAWATWCLPCREEFPDLVRLERTYRGRDVRLVLLSLDFKESLPDVKTFLTRHGVTDTSFIRGSAQDDQAFINGLDPRWSGALPATWVLDGAGHVRAFWEGQADYVRMERAVLAALQAPIPETQE
;
A
#
# COMPACT_ATOMS: atom_id res chain seq x y z
N VAL A 1 8.04 -16.30 -26.80
CA VAL A 1 8.51 -15.91 -25.49
C VAL A 1 7.53 -14.90 -24.91
N LEU A 2 6.80 -15.34 -23.94
CA LEU A 2 5.90 -14.44 -23.24
C LEU A 2 6.75 -13.47 -22.42
N SER A 3 6.74 -12.24 -22.84
CA SER A 3 7.31 -11.15 -22.06
C SER A 3 6.54 -11.13 -20.72
N GLN A 4 7.24 -11.44 -19.65
CA GLN A 4 6.69 -11.24 -18.34
C GLN A 4 6.71 -9.75 -18.03
N ALA A 5 5.71 -9.07 -18.53
CA ALA A 5 5.48 -7.70 -18.11
C ALA A 5 5.17 -7.74 -16.61
N GLY A 6 5.97 -7.09 -15.81
CA GLY A 6 5.68 -6.88 -14.40
C GLY A 6 4.37 -6.11 -14.23
N PRO A 7 3.96 -5.84 -13.01
CA PRO A 7 2.74 -5.08 -12.75
C PRO A 7 2.79 -3.70 -13.39
N VAL A 8 1.64 -3.17 -13.72
CA VAL A 8 1.50 -1.76 -14.09
C VAL A 8 1.85 -0.92 -12.87
N VAL A 9 2.71 0.06 -13.02
CA VAL A 9 3.06 1.02 -11.97
C VAL A 9 2.66 2.41 -12.43
N LEU A 10 1.71 3.00 -11.73
CA LEU A 10 1.16 4.31 -12.06
C LEU A 10 1.82 5.40 -11.23
N SER A 11 2.26 6.46 -11.88
CA SER A 11 2.76 7.66 -11.20
C SER A 11 1.58 8.49 -10.71
N VAL A 12 1.57 8.85 -9.43
CA VAL A 12 0.43 9.50 -8.79
C VAL A 12 0.84 10.68 -7.91
N SER A 13 -0.05 11.66 -7.80
CA SER A 13 -0.04 12.64 -6.74
C SER A 13 -0.61 12.03 -5.45
N SER A 14 -0.43 12.70 -4.32
CA SER A 14 -1.03 12.25 -3.07
C SER A 14 -2.56 12.16 -3.14
N ALA A 15 -3.21 13.14 -3.77
CA ALA A 15 -4.65 13.13 -3.95
C ALA A 15 -5.14 11.96 -4.82
N GLU A 16 -4.43 11.70 -5.93
CA GLU A 16 -4.74 10.57 -6.81
C GLU A 16 -4.55 9.24 -6.09
N PHE A 17 -3.50 9.12 -5.31
CA PHE A 17 -3.25 7.90 -4.54
C PHE A 17 -4.33 7.68 -3.48
N ARG A 18 -4.73 8.73 -2.76
CA ARG A 18 -5.80 8.63 -1.77
C ARG A 18 -7.10 8.16 -2.41
N ALA A 19 -7.45 8.70 -3.56
CA ALA A 19 -8.65 8.28 -4.30
C ALA A 19 -8.55 6.82 -4.72
N ALA A 20 -7.42 6.40 -5.29
CA ALA A 20 -7.23 5.03 -5.76
C ALA A 20 -7.26 4.02 -4.61
N SER A 21 -6.65 4.33 -3.47
CA SER A 21 -6.59 3.44 -2.32
C SER A 21 -7.93 3.30 -1.59
N ARG A 22 -8.86 4.23 -1.84
CA ARG A 22 -10.21 4.23 -1.22
C ARG A 22 -11.31 3.86 -2.20
N ALA A 23 -10.96 3.33 -3.36
CA ALA A 23 -11.94 2.86 -4.34
C ALA A 23 -12.84 1.79 -3.71
N PRO A 24 -14.17 1.84 -3.95
CA PRO A 24 -15.10 0.89 -3.36
C PRO A 24 -14.86 -0.53 -3.82
N GLY A 25 -15.25 -1.50 -3.00
CA GLY A 25 -15.18 -2.93 -3.29
C GLY A 25 -14.47 -3.72 -2.19
N PRO A 26 -13.21 -3.44 -1.83
CA PRO A 26 -12.54 -4.20 -0.79
C PRO A 26 -13.19 -4.02 0.59
N ARG A 27 -13.14 -5.08 1.40
CA ARG A 27 -13.60 -5.01 2.80
C ARG A 27 -12.52 -4.47 3.71
N ALA A 28 -11.27 -4.60 3.34
CA ALA A 28 -10.14 -3.96 3.99
C ALA A 28 -9.04 -3.69 2.97
N VAL A 29 -8.27 -2.65 3.22
CA VAL A 29 -7.14 -2.27 2.36
C VAL A 29 -5.91 -2.08 3.23
N VAL A 30 -4.82 -2.73 2.85
CA VAL A 30 -3.51 -2.51 3.44
C VAL A 30 -2.71 -1.63 2.49
N ILE A 31 -2.36 -0.45 2.91
CA ILE A 31 -1.50 0.47 2.16
C ILE A 31 -0.12 0.39 2.76
N ASN A 32 0.90 0.21 1.92
CA ASN A 32 2.29 0.22 2.36
C ASN A 32 3.10 1.18 1.50
N ALA A 33 3.72 2.15 2.15
CA ALA A 33 4.71 3.04 1.53
C ALA A 33 6.09 2.44 1.73
N TRP A 34 6.82 2.28 0.63
CA TRP A 34 8.10 1.57 0.60
C TRP A 34 9.05 2.19 -0.43
N ALA A 35 10.27 1.70 -0.49
CA ALA A 35 11.22 2.05 -1.55
C ALA A 35 12.22 0.92 -1.76
N THR A 36 12.78 0.83 -2.95
CA THR A 36 13.76 -0.22 -3.29
C THR A 36 15.05 -0.10 -2.47
N TRP A 37 15.40 1.12 -2.05
CA TRP A 37 16.59 1.40 -1.25
C TRP A 37 16.35 1.26 0.27
N CYS A 38 15.15 0.95 0.69
CA CYS A 38 14.78 0.86 2.10
C CYS A 38 14.90 -0.60 2.57
N LEU A 39 15.93 -0.92 3.35
CA LEU A 39 16.15 -2.30 3.80
C LEU A 39 15.00 -2.86 4.64
N PRO A 40 14.50 -2.16 5.69
CA PRO A 40 13.36 -2.69 6.44
C PRO A 40 12.11 -2.90 5.60
N CYS A 41 11.88 -2.07 4.57
CA CYS A 41 10.79 -2.27 3.62
C CYS A 41 10.92 -3.61 2.88
N ARG A 42 12.13 -3.90 2.42
CA ARG A 42 12.43 -5.13 1.69
C ARG A 42 12.31 -6.36 2.58
N GLU A 43 12.69 -6.24 3.85
CA GLU A 43 12.62 -7.34 4.81
C GLU A 43 11.18 -7.73 5.15
N GLU A 44 10.26 -6.77 5.29
CA GLU A 44 8.86 -7.07 5.60
C GLU A 44 8.02 -7.42 4.36
N PHE A 45 8.52 -7.14 3.18
CA PHE A 45 7.75 -7.26 1.93
C PHE A 45 7.17 -8.66 1.70
N PRO A 46 7.90 -9.76 1.94
CA PRO A 46 7.33 -11.11 1.82
C PRO A 46 6.11 -11.33 2.72
N ASP A 47 6.10 -10.75 3.91
CA ASP A 47 4.97 -10.84 4.84
C ASP A 47 3.75 -10.07 4.33
N LEU A 48 3.94 -8.92 3.70
CA LEU A 48 2.86 -8.18 3.06
C LEU A 48 2.21 -8.98 1.94
N VAL A 49 3.03 -9.59 1.09
CA VAL A 49 2.55 -10.42 -0.02
C VAL A 49 1.81 -11.65 0.51
N ARG A 50 2.35 -12.28 1.54
CA ARG A 50 1.70 -13.43 2.20
C ARG A 50 0.36 -13.03 2.81
N LEU A 51 0.28 -11.89 3.45
CA LEU A 51 -0.95 -11.35 4.04
C LEU A 51 -2.02 -11.17 2.97
N GLU A 52 -1.67 -10.55 1.87
CA GLU A 52 -2.60 -10.33 0.76
C GLU A 52 -3.11 -11.66 0.20
N ARG A 53 -2.23 -12.61 -0.04
CA ARG A 53 -2.59 -13.93 -0.55
C ARG A 53 -3.50 -14.68 0.40
N THR A 54 -3.22 -14.62 1.71
CA THR A 54 -4.01 -15.29 2.74
C THR A 54 -5.43 -14.75 2.82
N TYR A 55 -5.60 -13.43 2.68
CA TYR A 55 -6.88 -12.77 2.87
C TYR A 55 -7.55 -12.30 1.58
N ARG A 56 -6.99 -12.61 0.42
CA ARG A 56 -7.57 -12.25 -0.87
C ARG A 56 -9.01 -12.72 -1.02
N GLY A 57 -9.32 -13.92 -0.58
CA GLY A 57 -10.68 -14.48 -0.62
C GLY A 57 -11.67 -13.78 0.30
N ARG A 58 -11.20 -12.92 1.20
CA ARG A 58 -12.02 -12.09 2.08
C ARG A 58 -12.06 -10.64 1.65
N ASP A 59 -11.74 -10.36 0.39
CA ASP A 59 -11.73 -9.03 -0.21
C ASP A 59 -10.78 -8.04 0.48
N VAL A 60 -9.61 -8.52 0.86
CA VAL A 60 -8.51 -7.68 1.35
C VAL A 60 -7.58 -7.37 0.19
N ARG A 61 -7.30 -6.09 -0.01
CA ARG A 61 -6.41 -5.61 -1.05
C ARG A 61 -5.13 -5.03 -0.45
N LEU A 62 -4.00 -5.33 -1.07
CA LEU A 62 -2.72 -4.67 -0.80
C LEU A 62 -2.49 -3.58 -1.85
N VAL A 63 -2.26 -2.36 -1.40
CA VAL A 63 -1.99 -1.21 -2.25
C VAL A 63 -0.60 -0.68 -1.91
N LEU A 64 0.32 -0.78 -2.86
CA LEU A 64 1.73 -0.45 -2.67
C LEU A 64 2.04 0.90 -3.29
N LEU A 65 2.76 1.74 -2.55
CA LEU A 65 3.22 3.04 -3.01
C LEU A 65 4.73 3.12 -2.85
N SER A 66 5.44 3.15 -3.97
CA SER A 66 6.89 3.37 -3.95
C SER A 66 7.21 4.86 -3.82
N LEU A 67 8.10 5.19 -2.89
CA LEU A 67 8.66 6.53 -2.75
C LEU A 67 9.95 6.71 -3.56
N ASP A 68 10.30 5.73 -4.39
CA ASP A 68 11.41 5.87 -5.34
C ASP A 68 11.15 7.02 -6.31
N PHE A 69 12.22 7.60 -6.82
CA PHE A 69 12.11 8.54 -7.93
C PHE A 69 11.82 7.79 -9.23
N LYS A 70 11.23 8.46 -10.20
CA LYS A 70 10.84 7.87 -11.49
C LYS A 70 11.98 7.18 -12.23
N GLU A 71 13.22 7.65 -12.03
CA GLU A 71 14.42 7.07 -12.63
C GLU A 71 14.64 5.62 -12.17
N SER A 72 14.13 5.27 -11.00
CA SER A 72 14.21 3.91 -10.44
C SER A 72 13.03 3.02 -10.80
N LEU A 73 12.14 3.47 -11.67
CA LEU A 73 10.95 2.70 -12.06
C LEU A 73 11.30 1.27 -12.52
N PRO A 74 12.36 1.05 -13.33
CA PRO A 74 12.74 -0.32 -13.71
C PRO A 74 13.07 -1.20 -12.49
N ASP A 75 13.76 -0.66 -11.50
CA ASP A 75 14.09 -1.38 -10.26
C ASP A 75 12.84 -1.70 -9.43
N VAL A 76 11.89 -0.76 -9.37
CA VAL A 76 10.60 -0.97 -8.70
C VAL A 76 9.86 -2.15 -9.36
N LYS A 77 9.75 -2.14 -10.67
CA LYS A 77 9.08 -3.21 -11.42
C LYS A 77 9.77 -4.57 -11.22
N THR A 78 11.10 -4.59 -11.26
CA THR A 78 11.87 -5.81 -11.04
C THR A 78 11.62 -6.38 -9.65
N PHE A 79 11.63 -5.53 -8.63
CA PHE A 79 11.38 -5.94 -7.25
C PHE A 79 9.97 -6.52 -7.09
N LEU A 80 8.96 -5.83 -7.59
CA LEU A 80 7.57 -6.27 -7.52
C LEU A 80 7.38 -7.62 -8.24
N THR A 81 7.97 -7.76 -9.41
CA THR A 81 7.89 -9.00 -10.19
C THR A 81 8.53 -10.17 -9.43
N ARG A 82 9.70 -9.96 -8.82
CA ARG A 82 10.38 -10.99 -8.02
C ARG A 82 9.55 -11.46 -6.83
N HIS A 83 8.76 -10.58 -6.25
CA HIS A 83 7.89 -10.91 -5.12
C HIS A 83 6.50 -11.39 -5.55
N GLY A 84 6.27 -11.57 -6.86
CA GLY A 84 5.02 -12.10 -7.36
C GLY A 84 3.85 -11.14 -7.32
N VAL A 85 4.11 -9.85 -7.24
CA VAL A 85 3.08 -8.81 -7.29
C VAL A 85 2.65 -8.65 -8.75
N THR A 86 1.37 -8.84 -9.02
CA THR A 86 0.79 -8.73 -10.37
C THR A 86 -0.23 -7.61 -10.50
N ASP A 87 -0.80 -7.16 -9.38
CA ASP A 87 -1.77 -6.07 -9.38
C ASP A 87 -1.10 -4.72 -9.62
N THR A 88 -1.91 -3.74 -10.03
CA THR A 88 -1.45 -2.37 -10.22
C THR A 88 -0.80 -1.85 -8.95
N SER A 89 0.37 -1.26 -9.08
CA SER A 89 1.12 -0.61 -8.03
C SER A 89 1.30 0.87 -8.35
N PHE A 90 1.82 1.63 -7.39
CA PHE A 90 1.94 3.07 -7.53
C PHE A 90 3.35 3.54 -7.19
N ILE A 91 3.75 4.62 -7.85
CA ILE A 91 5.00 5.33 -7.56
C ILE A 91 4.68 6.82 -7.43
N ARG A 92 5.37 7.48 -6.50
CA ARG A 92 5.13 8.91 -6.31
C ARG A 92 5.44 9.70 -7.59
N GLY A 93 4.55 10.62 -7.94
CA GLY A 93 4.77 11.55 -9.03
C GLY A 93 5.73 12.67 -8.64
N SER A 94 6.24 13.38 -9.64
CA SER A 94 7.21 14.46 -9.45
C SER A 94 6.58 15.85 -9.36
N ALA A 95 5.27 15.96 -9.44
CA ALA A 95 4.56 17.25 -9.42
C ALA A 95 4.56 17.94 -8.06
N GLN A 96 4.74 17.18 -6.98
CA GLN A 96 4.80 17.68 -5.61
C GLN A 96 6.20 17.48 -5.05
N ASP A 97 6.66 18.41 -4.20
CA ASP A 97 7.86 18.15 -3.40
C ASP A 97 7.56 17.08 -2.33
N ASP A 98 8.62 16.57 -1.71
CA ASP A 98 8.52 15.48 -0.76
C ASP A 98 7.56 15.79 0.39
N GLN A 99 7.69 16.98 0.97
CA GLN A 99 6.89 17.35 2.12
C GLN A 99 5.41 17.50 1.77
N ALA A 100 5.11 18.10 0.63
CA ALA A 100 3.74 18.24 0.14
C ALA A 100 3.11 16.87 -0.14
N PHE A 101 3.87 15.95 -0.74
CA PHE A 101 3.40 14.61 -1.01
C PHE A 101 3.08 13.85 0.29
N ILE A 102 4.02 13.87 1.22
CA ILE A 102 3.88 13.19 2.53
C ILE A 102 2.68 13.74 3.30
N ASN A 103 2.59 15.06 3.44
CA ASN A 103 1.49 15.71 4.15
C ASN A 103 0.14 15.46 3.46
N GLY A 104 0.13 15.42 2.15
CA GLY A 104 -1.09 15.17 1.39
C GLY A 104 -1.62 13.75 1.55
N LEU A 105 -0.75 12.79 1.87
CA LEU A 105 -1.19 11.43 2.17
C LEU A 105 -1.77 11.32 3.59
N ASP A 106 -1.04 11.79 4.57
CA ASP A 106 -1.46 11.79 5.97
C ASP A 106 -0.58 12.76 6.74
N PRO A 107 -1.15 13.81 7.37
CA PRO A 107 -0.36 14.76 8.13
C PRO A 107 0.33 14.15 9.36
N ARG A 108 -0.09 12.96 9.80
CA ARG A 108 0.57 12.24 10.90
C ARG A 108 1.85 11.52 10.47
N TRP A 109 1.99 11.29 9.15
CA TRP A 109 3.15 10.57 8.63
C TRP A 109 4.36 11.49 8.55
N SER A 110 5.48 11.04 9.12
CA SER A 110 6.74 11.79 9.12
C SER A 110 7.53 11.64 7.81
N GLY A 111 7.11 10.72 6.94
CA GLY A 111 7.88 10.32 5.76
C GLY A 111 8.79 9.12 6.01
N ALA A 112 8.83 8.60 7.23
CA ALA A 112 9.62 7.41 7.54
C ALA A 112 9.09 6.19 6.78
N LEU A 113 10.00 5.34 6.32
CA LEU A 113 9.68 4.10 5.59
C LEU A 113 10.20 2.88 6.35
N PRO A 114 9.47 1.78 6.31
CA PRO A 114 8.14 1.63 5.73
C PRO A 114 7.07 2.34 6.56
N ALA A 115 5.93 2.62 5.95
CA ALA A 115 4.75 3.10 6.65
C ALA A 115 3.53 2.31 6.17
N THR A 116 2.64 1.97 7.10
CA THR A 116 1.50 1.10 6.79
C THR A 116 0.22 1.72 7.33
N TRP A 117 -0.82 1.70 6.50
CA TRP A 117 -2.19 2.07 6.85
C TRP A 117 -3.08 0.89 6.58
N VAL A 118 -3.99 0.61 7.49
CA VAL A 118 -5.03 -0.39 7.26
C VAL A 118 -6.38 0.29 7.33
N LEU A 119 -7.12 0.21 6.22
CA LEU A 119 -8.42 0.83 6.06
C LEU A 119 -9.51 -0.24 6.13
N ASP A 120 -10.67 0.13 6.67
CA ASP A 120 -11.87 -0.69 6.58
C ASP A 120 -12.59 -0.53 5.24
N GLY A 121 -13.70 -1.21 5.06
CA GLY A 121 -14.48 -1.17 3.83
C GLY A 121 -15.13 0.18 3.51
N ALA A 122 -15.19 1.08 4.49
CA ALA A 122 -15.66 2.45 4.31
C ALA A 122 -14.53 3.44 3.98
N GLY A 123 -13.30 2.96 3.93
CA GLY A 123 -12.13 3.80 3.67
C GLY A 123 -11.59 4.54 4.90
N HIS A 124 -12.07 4.19 6.10
CA HIS A 124 -11.55 4.78 7.34
C HIS A 124 -10.26 4.09 7.76
N VAL A 125 -9.27 4.88 8.18
CA VAL A 125 -8.01 4.35 8.71
C VAL A 125 -8.28 3.74 10.08
N ARG A 126 -8.04 2.44 10.20
CA ARG A 126 -8.19 1.67 11.44
C ARG A 126 -6.86 1.43 12.14
N ALA A 127 -5.77 1.45 11.39
CA ALA A 127 -4.42 1.34 11.96
C ALA A 127 -3.44 2.11 11.09
N PHE A 128 -2.47 2.73 11.72
CA PHE A 128 -1.36 3.40 11.07
C PHE A 128 -0.12 3.22 11.95
N TRP A 129 1.00 2.86 11.31
CA TRP A 129 2.30 2.83 12.00
C TRP A 129 3.43 3.12 11.03
N GLU A 130 4.54 3.57 11.59
CA GLU A 130 5.80 3.74 10.88
C GLU A 130 6.78 2.67 11.35
N GLY A 131 7.66 2.24 10.47
CA GLY A 131 8.65 1.22 10.75
C GLY A 131 8.21 -0.18 10.39
N GLN A 132 9.16 -1.11 10.45
CA GLN A 132 8.93 -2.50 10.12
C GLN A 132 8.00 -3.16 11.12
N ALA A 133 7.06 -3.95 10.61
CA ALA A 133 6.14 -4.74 11.40
C ALA A 133 6.30 -6.22 11.06
N ASP A 134 6.01 -7.09 12.01
CA ASP A 134 5.93 -8.52 11.75
C ASP A 134 4.54 -8.90 11.21
N TYR A 135 4.43 -10.13 10.73
CA TYR A 135 3.18 -10.65 10.17
C TYR A 135 2.03 -10.59 11.18
N VAL A 136 2.28 -10.90 12.44
CA VAL A 136 1.25 -10.93 13.47
C VAL A 136 0.61 -9.56 13.65
N ARG A 137 1.41 -8.51 13.67
CA ARG A 137 0.90 -7.14 13.79
C ARG A 137 0.05 -6.75 12.58
N MET A 138 0.53 -7.07 11.38
CA MET A 138 -0.20 -6.82 10.14
C MET A 138 -1.54 -7.56 10.11
N GLU A 139 -1.52 -8.84 10.45
CA GLU A 139 -2.71 -9.68 10.44
C GLU A 139 -3.76 -9.20 11.46
N ARG A 140 -3.33 -8.85 12.66
CA ARG A 140 -4.24 -8.30 13.68
C ARG A 140 -4.95 -7.04 13.20
N ALA A 141 -4.23 -6.16 12.55
CA ALA A 141 -4.81 -4.92 12.02
C ALA A 141 -5.85 -5.22 10.92
N VAL A 142 -5.55 -6.17 10.03
CA VAL A 142 -6.48 -6.59 8.98
C VAL A 142 -7.74 -7.22 9.59
N LEU A 143 -7.56 -8.13 10.53
CA LEU A 143 -8.71 -8.79 11.19
C LEU A 143 -9.60 -7.78 11.90
N ALA A 144 -9.01 -6.80 12.58
CA ALA A 144 -9.79 -5.74 13.24
C ALA A 144 -10.55 -4.89 12.20
N ALA A 145 -9.94 -4.56 11.08
CA ALA A 145 -10.59 -3.80 10.02
C ALA A 145 -11.76 -4.58 9.38
N LEU A 146 -11.61 -5.90 9.22
CA LEU A 146 -12.66 -6.77 8.70
C LEU A 146 -13.85 -6.89 9.65
N GLN A 147 -13.65 -6.70 10.94
CA GLN A 147 -14.70 -6.75 11.96
C GLN A 147 -15.34 -5.39 12.22
N ALA A 148 -14.80 -4.32 11.64
CA ALA A 148 -15.36 -2.99 11.82
C ALA A 148 -16.79 -2.96 11.29
N PRO A 149 -17.74 -2.29 12.00
CA PRO A 149 -19.12 -2.20 11.54
C PRO A 149 -19.18 -1.58 10.15
N ILE A 150 -19.97 -2.19 9.28
CA ILE A 150 -20.30 -1.56 7.99
C ILE A 150 -21.14 -0.33 8.35
N PRO A 151 -20.79 0.87 7.85
CA PRO A 151 -21.63 2.03 8.12
C PRO A 151 -23.04 1.76 7.64
N GLU A 152 -24.03 1.96 8.53
CA GLU A 152 -25.41 1.89 8.12
C GLU A 152 -25.66 2.96 7.09
N THR A 153 -26.15 2.56 5.92
CA THR A 153 -26.69 3.52 4.97
C THR A 153 -27.85 4.22 5.64
N GLN A 154 -27.67 5.46 6.00
CA GLN A 154 -28.79 6.26 6.45
C GLN A 154 -29.69 6.49 5.23
N GLU A 155 -30.86 5.90 5.28
CA GLU A 155 -31.92 6.22 4.33
C GLU A 155 -32.39 7.67 4.52
#